data_b2c5ffbfc88fd42c6f2c413690ae3857
#
_entry.id   b2c5ffbfc88fd42c6f2c413690ae3857
#
_cell.length_a   1.000
_cell.length_b   1.000
_cell.length_c   1.000
_cell.angle_alpha   90.00
_cell.angle_beta   90.00
_cell.angle_gamma   90.00
#
_symmetry.space_group_name_H-M   'P 1'
#
loop_
_entity.id
_entity.type
_entity.pdbx_description
1 polymer ?
#
loop_
_entity_poly.entity_id
_entity_poly.type
_entity_poly.pdbx_seq_one_letter_code
_entity_poly.pdbx_strand_id
1 'polypeptide(L)'
;MTWSEPLDILRVGRLGKFMKHTNGSRIRRYAAAPEELAGNAASALPHYYEALFSALGPRNWWPAKTPFEVIVGAILTQNTSWVNVERAIENLRREGMLSVRSIERAPLGKLGHLVRPSGYFRQKARNLKAFAQFLRASFGGSLTKMFRAAVPELREKLLAVRGIGPETADSILLYAGRHPVFVVDAYTRRILERHALIPGGRLGYEEIRSVIETSLPRDTQLYNEFHALIVDAGKKWCRNKKPRCEECPLRPFLPVEKAVLAPEISPAVEALP
;
A
#
# COMPACT_ATOMS: atom_id res chain seq x y z
N MET A 1 10.68 22.23 9.51
CA MET A 1 11.04 22.12 8.10
C MET A 1 9.75 22.01 7.33
N THR A 2 9.38 23.09 6.73
CA THR A 2 8.13 23.31 5.99
C THR A 2 8.25 22.66 4.62
N TRP A 3 7.33 21.79 4.30
CA TRP A 3 7.18 21.14 2.99
C TRP A 3 6.29 22.02 2.12
N SER A 4 6.86 22.75 1.22
CA SER A 4 6.12 23.45 0.18
C SER A 4 6.92 23.33 -1.10
N GLU A 5 6.42 22.44 -2.01
CA GLU A 5 6.29 22.70 -3.43
C GLU A 5 5.78 21.41 -4.12
N PRO A 6 4.74 21.48 -4.96
CA PRO A 6 4.31 20.33 -5.75
C PRO A 6 5.32 20.07 -6.86
N LEU A 7 5.75 18.82 -6.97
CA LEU A 7 6.59 18.34 -8.07
C LEU A 7 5.84 18.49 -9.39
N ASP A 8 6.44 19.26 -10.30
CA ASP A 8 6.00 19.45 -11.69
C ASP A 8 6.31 18.17 -12.50
N ILE A 9 5.37 17.19 -12.45
CA ILE A 9 5.51 15.88 -13.13
C ILE A 9 5.19 15.97 -14.64
N LEU A 10 4.81 17.14 -15.15
CA LEU A 10 4.32 17.34 -16.51
C LEU A 10 5.39 17.77 -17.52
N ARG A 11 6.48 16.99 -17.68
CA ARG A 11 7.33 17.08 -18.89
C ARG A 11 7.64 15.71 -19.47
N VAL A 12 6.64 15.03 -19.99
CA VAL A 12 6.87 13.95 -20.95
C VAL A 12 6.15 14.31 -22.25
N GLY A 13 6.96 14.37 -23.31
CA GLY A 13 6.65 14.91 -24.60
C GLY A 13 5.45 14.28 -25.32
N ARG A 14 4.82 15.12 -26.12
CA ARG A 14 3.82 14.76 -27.15
C ARG A 14 4.38 13.70 -28.10
N LEU A 15 3.67 12.60 -28.23
CA LEU A 15 3.72 11.77 -29.43
C LEU A 15 2.31 11.37 -29.85
N GLY A 16 2.06 11.59 -31.11
CA GLY A 16 0.78 11.63 -31.72
C GLY A 16 0.33 10.38 -32.44
N LYS A 17 -0.92 10.51 -32.87
CA LYS A 17 -1.61 9.87 -34.00
C LYS A 17 -2.17 8.46 -33.85
N PHE A 18 -3.48 8.48 -33.78
CA PHE A 18 -4.52 7.52 -34.17
C PHE A 18 -4.18 6.46 -35.20
N MET A 19 -4.61 5.26 -34.93
CA MET A 19 -5.06 4.32 -35.96
C MET A 19 -6.35 3.61 -35.51
N LYS A 20 -7.34 3.61 -36.43
CA LYS A 20 -8.64 2.93 -36.32
C LYS A 20 -8.45 1.43 -36.47
N HIS A 21 -9.20 0.62 -35.70
CA HIS A 21 -9.27 -0.81 -35.93
C HIS A 21 -10.66 -1.38 -35.95
N THR A 22 -10.78 -2.27 -36.90
CA THR A 22 -11.94 -3.04 -37.30
C THR A 22 -12.16 -4.28 -36.45
N ASN A 23 -13.41 -4.70 -36.37
CA ASN A 23 -14.04 -5.85 -35.78
C ASN A 23 -13.39 -7.23 -36.05
N GLY A 24 -13.45 -8.15 -35.09
CA GLY A 24 -13.16 -9.57 -35.32
C GLY A 24 -13.10 -10.40 -34.03
N SER A 25 -14.20 -11.04 -33.68
CA SER A 25 -14.42 -11.97 -32.58
C SER A 25 -13.39 -13.11 -32.46
N ARG A 26 -12.86 -13.32 -31.24
CA ARG A 26 -12.63 -14.66 -30.62
C ARG A 26 -12.08 -14.45 -29.21
N ILE A 27 -12.83 -14.95 -28.21
CA ILE A 27 -12.38 -14.98 -26.81
C ILE A 27 -11.15 -15.90 -26.72
N ARG A 28 -9.96 -15.33 -26.80
CA ARG A 28 -8.74 -15.98 -26.32
C ARG A 28 -8.50 -15.53 -24.90
N ARG A 29 -8.49 -16.48 -23.97
CA ARG A 29 -7.99 -16.25 -22.62
C ARG A 29 -6.49 -16.00 -22.69
N TYR A 30 -6.10 -14.75 -22.81
CA TYR A 30 -4.69 -14.34 -22.73
C TYR A 30 -4.32 -14.13 -21.28
N ALA A 31 -3.37 -14.91 -20.79
CA ALA A 31 -2.46 -14.38 -19.79
C ALA A 31 -1.60 -13.36 -20.55
N ALA A 32 -1.87 -12.07 -20.37
CA ALA A 32 -1.03 -11.02 -20.94
C ALA A 32 0.40 -11.20 -20.45
N ALA A 33 1.38 -10.99 -21.35
CA ALA A 33 2.78 -11.04 -20.98
C ALA A 33 3.08 -9.94 -19.94
N PRO A 34 4.03 -10.10 -19.01
CA PRO A 34 4.38 -9.08 -18.01
C PRO A 34 4.65 -7.71 -18.62
N GLU A 35 5.23 -7.64 -19.82
CA GLU A 35 5.50 -6.40 -20.55
C GLU A 35 4.23 -5.69 -21.04
N GLU A 36 3.20 -6.43 -21.45
CA GLU A 36 1.90 -5.88 -21.87
C GLU A 36 1.11 -5.33 -20.68
N LEU A 37 1.16 -6.02 -19.54
CA LEU A 37 0.58 -5.53 -18.28
C LEU A 37 1.27 -4.25 -17.79
N ALA A 38 2.59 -4.19 -17.88
CA ALA A 38 3.35 -3.00 -17.55
C ALA A 38 2.99 -1.82 -18.47
N GLY A 39 2.79 -2.06 -19.78
CA GLY A 39 2.38 -1.03 -20.74
C GLY A 39 1.02 -0.40 -20.40
N ASN A 40 0.03 -1.22 -20.08
CA ASN A 40 -1.29 -0.73 -19.66
C ASN A 40 -1.24 0.01 -18.32
N ALA A 41 -0.49 -0.49 -17.36
CA ALA A 41 -0.31 0.15 -16.06
C ALA A 41 0.49 1.45 -16.18
N ALA A 42 1.53 1.50 -17.00
CA ALA A 42 2.35 2.69 -17.23
C ALA A 42 1.54 3.88 -17.79
N SER A 43 0.52 3.60 -18.60
CA SER A 43 -0.37 4.63 -19.10
C SER A 43 -1.44 5.07 -18.10
N ALA A 44 -1.87 4.18 -17.19
CA ALA A 44 -2.99 4.43 -16.30
C ALA A 44 -2.58 4.94 -14.91
N LEU A 45 -1.54 4.38 -14.31
CA LEU A 45 -1.20 4.67 -12.89
C LEU A 45 -0.86 6.13 -12.59
N PRO A 46 -0.18 6.89 -13.47
CA PRO A 46 -0.01 8.34 -13.27
C PRO A 46 -1.34 9.07 -13.15
N HIS A 47 -2.31 8.76 -14.03
CA HIS A 47 -3.64 9.37 -13.99
C HIS A 47 -4.46 8.94 -12.76
N TYR A 48 -4.25 7.72 -12.27
CA TYR A 48 -4.85 7.29 -11.00
C TYR A 48 -4.34 8.10 -9.82
N TYR A 49 -3.03 8.34 -9.78
CA TYR A 49 -2.43 9.22 -8.77
C TYR A 49 -3.05 10.62 -8.81
N GLU A 50 -3.09 11.25 -10.00
CA GLU A 50 -3.64 12.58 -10.18
C GLU A 50 -5.12 12.67 -9.77
N ALA A 51 -5.95 11.72 -10.21
CA ALA A 51 -7.38 11.69 -9.89
C ALA A 51 -7.62 11.51 -8.37
N LEU A 52 -6.88 10.62 -7.73
CA LEU A 52 -6.99 10.40 -6.29
C LEU A 52 -6.44 11.58 -5.48
N PHE A 53 -5.31 12.14 -5.89
CA PHE A 53 -4.70 13.29 -5.23
C PHE A 53 -5.58 14.53 -5.33
N SER A 54 -6.17 14.79 -6.50
CA SER A 54 -7.13 15.88 -6.68
C SER A 54 -8.38 15.73 -5.81
N ALA A 55 -8.89 14.51 -5.63
CA ALA A 55 -10.11 14.25 -4.88
C ALA A 55 -9.90 14.15 -3.36
N LEU A 56 -8.75 13.74 -2.90
CA LEU A 56 -8.47 13.45 -1.50
C LEU A 56 -7.47 14.42 -0.87
N GLY A 57 -6.67 15.12 -1.68
CA GLY A 57 -5.56 15.95 -1.24
C GLY A 57 -4.39 15.14 -0.65
N PRO A 58 -3.34 15.80 -0.16
CA PRO A 58 -2.17 15.15 0.42
C PRO A 58 -2.54 14.39 1.69
N ARG A 59 -2.07 13.14 1.82
CA ARG A 59 -2.40 12.26 2.95
C ARG A 59 -1.41 12.37 4.10
N ASN A 60 -0.15 12.77 3.81
CA ASN A 60 0.91 12.87 4.80
C ASN A 60 1.07 11.58 5.64
N TRP A 61 1.02 10.47 4.96
CA TRP A 61 1.08 9.14 5.54
C TRP A 61 2.54 8.79 5.86
N TRP A 62 2.86 8.26 6.96
CA TRP A 62 2.33 7.47 8.05
C TRP A 62 2.29 8.32 9.35
N PRO A 63 1.22 8.25 10.18
CA PRO A 63 1.10 9.07 11.39
C PRO A 63 1.90 8.47 12.55
N ALA A 64 3.22 8.53 12.50
CA ALA A 64 4.12 8.04 13.54
C ALA A 64 5.18 9.08 13.88
N LYS A 65 5.61 9.11 15.15
CA LYS A 65 6.59 10.10 15.64
C LYS A 65 8.03 9.69 15.36
N THR A 66 8.31 8.40 15.19
CA THR A 66 9.66 7.87 14.96
C THR A 66 9.66 6.73 13.95
N PRO A 67 10.79 6.46 13.27
CA PRO A 67 10.91 5.28 12.40
C PRO A 67 10.65 3.96 13.12
N PHE A 68 11.00 3.84 14.40
CA PHE A 68 10.71 2.64 15.17
C PHE A 68 9.21 2.45 15.41
N GLU A 69 8.48 3.54 15.65
CA GLU A 69 7.02 3.50 15.78
C GLU A 69 6.34 3.07 14.48
N VAL A 70 6.84 3.52 13.33
CA VAL A 70 6.41 3.04 12.01
C VAL A 70 6.56 1.51 11.91
N ILE A 71 7.73 0.98 12.27
CA ILE A 71 8.01 -0.46 12.23
C ILE A 71 7.07 -1.24 13.14
N VAL A 72 6.87 -0.76 14.37
CA VAL A 72 5.91 -1.36 15.30
C VAL A 72 4.51 -1.36 14.71
N GLY A 73 4.08 -0.25 14.11
CA GLY A 73 2.80 -0.13 13.42
C GLY A 73 2.65 -1.12 12.26
N ALA A 74 3.67 -1.25 11.41
CA ALA A 74 3.68 -2.18 10.28
C ALA A 74 3.54 -3.65 10.74
N ILE A 75 4.21 -4.04 11.83
CA ILE A 75 4.08 -5.38 12.41
C ILE A 75 2.70 -5.59 13.06
N LEU A 76 2.14 -4.56 13.69
CA LEU A 76 0.87 -4.66 14.39
C LEU A 76 -0.35 -4.53 13.47
N THR A 77 -0.22 -3.96 12.26
CA THR A 77 -1.38 -3.73 11.37
C THR A 77 -1.87 -4.99 10.65
N GLN A 78 -1.12 -6.09 10.71
CA GLN A 78 -1.48 -7.35 10.08
C GLN A 78 -2.86 -7.85 10.57
N ASN A 79 -3.82 -7.99 9.65
CA ASN A 79 -5.18 -8.48 9.91
C ASN A 79 -5.93 -7.72 11.02
N THR A 80 -5.78 -6.41 11.11
CA THR A 80 -6.53 -5.58 12.07
C THR A 80 -6.75 -4.17 11.54
N SER A 81 -7.66 -3.42 12.17
CA SER A 81 -7.89 -2.01 11.84
C SER A 81 -6.83 -1.11 12.46
N TRP A 82 -6.56 0.03 11.82
CA TRP A 82 -5.58 1.01 12.31
C TRP A 82 -5.92 1.52 13.72
N VAL A 83 -7.19 1.74 14.04
CA VAL A 83 -7.63 2.15 15.39
C VAL A 83 -7.15 1.18 16.49
N ASN A 84 -7.13 -0.11 16.20
CA ASN A 84 -6.63 -1.11 17.15
C ASN A 84 -5.10 -1.05 17.27
N VAL A 85 -4.40 -0.72 16.18
CA VAL A 85 -2.95 -0.52 16.18
C VAL A 85 -2.58 0.70 17.02
N GLU A 86 -3.28 1.81 16.84
CA GLU A 86 -3.09 3.03 17.63
C GLU A 86 -3.25 2.79 19.13
N ARG A 87 -4.28 2.05 19.53
CA ARG A 87 -4.48 1.64 20.93
C ARG A 87 -3.31 0.81 21.47
N ALA A 88 -2.79 -0.10 20.67
CA ALA A 88 -1.65 -0.93 21.06
C ALA A 88 -0.35 -0.11 21.17
N ILE A 89 -0.10 0.81 20.23
CA ILE A 89 1.04 1.73 20.26
C ILE A 89 0.95 2.65 21.47
N GLU A 90 -0.23 3.17 21.79
CA GLU A 90 -0.43 4.02 22.95
C GLU A 90 -0.17 3.27 24.27
N ASN A 91 -0.58 2.01 24.38
CA ASN A 91 -0.25 1.18 25.52
C ASN A 91 1.28 1.01 25.67
N LEU A 92 1.98 0.73 24.55
CA LEU A 92 3.44 0.62 24.55
C LEU A 92 4.12 1.93 24.95
N ARG A 93 3.59 3.07 24.48
CA ARG A 93 4.11 4.41 24.80
C ARG A 93 3.97 4.75 26.27
N ARG A 94 2.78 4.55 26.86
CA ARG A 94 2.51 4.82 28.28
C ARG A 94 3.40 4.00 29.22
N GLU A 95 3.73 2.78 28.83
CA GLU A 95 4.60 1.88 29.59
C GLU A 95 6.11 2.08 29.28
N GLY A 96 6.49 3.10 28.49
CA GLY A 96 7.88 3.31 28.11
C GLY A 96 8.50 2.18 27.27
N MET A 97 7.62 1.38 26.62
CA MET A 97 8.03 0.16 25.91
C MET A 97 8.26 0.38 24.41
N LEU A 98 8.12 1.61 23.91
CA LEU A 98 8.24 1.92 22.49
C LEU A 98 9.71 2.22 22.10
N SER A 99 10.60 1.27 22.41
CA SER A 99 12.00 1.29 21.97
C SER A 99 12.51 -0.12 21.68
N VAL A 100 13.54 -0.23 20.84
CA VAL A 100 14.19 -1.50 20.49
C VAL A 100 14.61 -2.26 21.75
N ARG A 101 15.31 -1.56 22.64
CA ARG A 101 15.83 -2.15 23.90
C ARG A 101 14.72 -2.63 24.83
N SER A 102 13.65 -1.84 24.97
CA SER A 102 12.53 -2.19 25.84
C SER A 102 11.77 -3.41 25.31
N ILE A 103 11.49 -3.47 23.99
CA ILE A 103 10.82 -4.61 23.35
C ILE A 103 11.68 -5.87 23.45
N GLU A 104 12.98 -5.75 23.18
CA GLU A 104 13.91 -6.89 23.25
C GLU A 104 13.92 -7.52 24.67
N ARG A 105 13.96 -6.69 25.71
CA ARG A 105 14.06 -7.14 27.10
C ARG A 105 12.74 -7.57 27.72
N ALA A 106 11.62 -7.10 27.18
CA ALA A 106 10.30 -7.34 27.73
C ALA A 106 9.97 -8.85 27.84
N PRO A 107 9.37 -9.29 28.93
CA PRO A 107 8.70 -10.59 28.99
C PRO A 107 7.60 -10.66 27.93
N LEU A 108 7.50 -11.80 27.21
CA LEU A 108 6.49 -11.97 26.15
C LEU A 108 5.06 -11.78 26.64
N GLY A 109 4.77 -12.18 27.89
CA GLY A 109 3.46 -11.99 28.51
C GLY A 109 3.10 -10.50 28.64
N LYS A 110 4.02 -9.67 29.16
CA LYS A 110 3.83 -8.21 29.26
C LYS A 110 3.63 -7.58 27.87
N LEU A 111 4.50 -7.91 26.92
CA LEU A 111 4.41 -7.37 25.56
C LEU A 111 3.10 -7.78 24.89
N GLY A 112 2.69 -9.06 25.03
CA GLY A 112 1.41 -9.56 24.52
C GLY A 112 0.21 -8.84 25.14
N HIS A 113 0.24 -8.53 26.43
CA HIS A 113 -0.81 -7.74 27.08
C HIS A 113 -0.94 -6.34 26.48
N LEU A 114 0.18 -5.64 26.31
CA LEU A 114 0.18 -4.26 25.76
C LEU A 114 -0.32 -4.19 24.32
N VAL A 115 0.02 -5.17 23.48
CA VAL A 115 -0.41 -5.20 22.08
C VAL A 115 -1.74 -5.94 21.84
N ARG A 116 -2.44 -6.34 22.90
CA ARG A 116 -3.71 -7.09 22.85
C ARG A 116 -4.76 -6.44 21.95
N PRO A 117 -4.94 -5.11 21.93
CA PRO A 117 -5.91 -4.45 21.04
C PRO A 117 -5.72 -4.78 19.56
N SER A 118 -4.48 -5.03 19.11
CA SER A 118 -4.19 -5.32 17.69
C SER A 118 -4.61 -6.72 17.21
N GLY A 119 -5.15 -7.60 18.08
CA GLY A 119 -5.47 -8.99 17.76
C GLY A 119 -4.21 -9.85 17.54
N TYR A 120 -4.35 -11.16 17.50
CA TYR A 120 -3.22 -12.11 17.38
C TYR A 120 -2.00 -11.74 18.25
N PHE A 121 -2.26 -11.17 19.41
CA PHE A 121 -1.31 -10.46 20.24
C PHE A 121 -0.11 -11.32 20.70
N ARG A 122 -0.31 -12.62 20.93
CA ARG A 122 0.79 -13.54 21.29
C ARG A 122 1.79 -13.69 20.14
N GLN A 123 1.30 -13.78 18.91
CA GLN A 123 2.14 -13.86 17.73
C GLN A 123 2.82 -12.51 17.44
N LYS A 124 2.08 -11.41 17.50
CA LYS A 124 2.60 -10.06 17.27
C LYS A 124 3.67 -9.66 18.30
N ALA A 125 3.49 -10.05 19.57
CA ALA A 125 4.54 -9.88 20.58
C ALA A 125 5.83 -10.63 20.24
N ARG A 126 5.73 -11.87 19.73
CA ARG A 126 6.89 -12.63 19.25
C ARG A 126 7.52 -11.97 18.01
N ASN A 127 6.73 -11.47 17.07
CA ASN A 127 7.23 -10.81 15.88
C ASN A 127 7.97 -9.50 16.21
N LEU A 128 7.42 -8.67 17.09
CA LEU A 128 8.09 -7.47 17.60
C LEU A 128 9.44 -7.80 18.25
N LYS A 129 9.46 -8.84 19.07
CA LYS A 129 10.70 -9.29 19.75
C LYS A 129 11.71 -9.83 18.74
N ALA A 130 11.26 -10.60 17.76
CA ALA A 130 12.12 -11.11 16.68
C ALA A 130 12.76 -9.98 15.88
N PHE A 131 11.98 -8.93 15.54
CA PHE A 131 12.52 -7.75 14.88
C PHE A 131 13.56 -7.01 15.75
N ALA A 132 13.29 -6.81 17.05
CA ALA A 132 14.22 -6.14 17.94
C ALA A 132 15.54 -6.93 18.09
N GLN A 133 15.47 -8.26 18.19
CA GLN A 133 16.63 -9.16 18.22
C GLN A 133 17.41 -9.11 16.90
N PHE A 134 16.72 -9.17 15.75
CA PHE A 134 17.32 -9.02 14.44
C PHE A 134 18.08 -7.69 14.31
N LEU A 135 17.44 -6.58 14.66
CA LEU A 135 18.08 -5.26 14.59
C LEU A 135 19.31 -5.19 15.47
N ARG A 136 19.26 -5.78 16.66
CA ARG A 136 20.41 -5.84 17.57
C ARG A 136 21.54 -6.69 17.00
N ALA A 137 21.24 -7.89 16.56
CA ALA A 137 22.25 -8.84 16.08
C ALA A 137 22.93 -8.36 14.79
N SER A 138 22.15 -7.85 13.82
CA SER A 138 22.67 -7.48 12.50
C SER A 138 23.19 -6.05 12.43
N PHE A 139 22.68 -5.11 13.25
CA PHE A 139 22.96 -3.68 13.12
C PHE A 139 23.26 -3.01 14.47
N GLY A 140 23.54 -3.77 15.53
CA GLY A 140 23.84 -3.23 16.86
C GLY A 140 22.70 -2.44 17.50
N GLY A 141 21.45 -2.68 17.08
CA GLY A 141 20.26 -1.97 17.54
C GLY A 141 20.04 -0.60 16.85
N SER A 142 20.80 -0.28 15.82
CA SER A 142 20.74 1.02 15.12
C SER A 142 19.91 0.95 13.84
N LEU A 143 18.78 1.65 13.80
CA LEU A 143 17.98 1.85 12.58
C LEU A 143 18.75 2.62 11.50
N THR A 144 19.56 3.60 11.90
CA THR A 144 20.39 4.36 10.96
C THR A 144 21.38 3.45 10.23
N LYS A 145 22.00 2.49 10.93
CA LYS A 145 22.89 1.51 10.29
C LYS A 145 22.09 0.56 9.39
N MET A 146 20.93 0.13 9.85
CA MET A 146 20.05 -0.76 9.09
C MET A 146 19.63 -0.13 7.76
N PHE A 147 19.15 1.12 7.77
CA PHE A 147 18.67 1.79 6.57
C PHE A 147 19.79 2.34 5.64
N ARG A 148 21.07 2.24 6.04
CA ARG A 148 22.21 2.48 5.15
C ARG A 148 22.61 1.25 4.32
N ALA A 149 22.10 0.07 4.65
CA ALA A 149 22.36 -1.12 3.87
C ALA A 149 21.69 -1.04 2.48
N ALA A 150 22.23 -1.75 1.51
CA ALA A 150 21.63 -1.84 0.18
C ALA A 150 20.21 -2.43 0.27
N VAL A 151 19.26 -1.79 -0.42
CA VAL A 151 17.83 -2.13 -0.31
C VAL A 151 17.53 -3.60 -0.60
N PRO A 152 18.07 -4.23 -1.67
CA PRO A 152 17.80 -5.64 -1.94
C PRO A 152 18.26 -6.55 -0.79
N GLU A 153 19.47 -6.33 -0.29
CA GLU A 153 20.04 -7.10 0.83
C GLU A 153 19.26 -6.89 2.13
N LEU A 154 18.90 -5.64 2.42
CA LEU A 154 18.10 -5.33 3.62
C LEU A 154 16.71 -5.98 3.55
N ARG A 155 16.07 -5.95 2.36
CA ARG A 155 14.77 -6.57 2.15
C ARG A 155 14.84 -8.09 2.37
N GLU A 156 15.84 -8.75 1.83
CA GLU A 156 16.06 -10.19 2.04
C GLU A 156 16.22 -10.51 3.54
N LYS A 157 17.04 -9.74 4.24
CA LYS A 157 17.22 -9.90 5.70
C LYS A 157 15.92 -9.66 6.48
N LEU A 158 15.10 -8.68 6.09
CA LEU A 158 13.80 -8.42 6.71
C LEU A 158 12.84 -9.59 6.49
N LEU A 159 12.79 -10.15 5.28
CA LEU A 159 11.95 -11.30 4.95
C LEU A 159 12.34 -12.57 5.73
N ALA A 160 13.60 -12.70 6.13
CA ALA A 160 14.06 -13.79 7.00
C ALA A 160 13.63 -13.62 8.47
N VAL A 161 13.16 -12.43 8.87
CA VAL A 161 12.67 -12.20 10.24
C VAL A 161 11.29 -12.82 10.42
N ARG A 162 11.14 -13.62 11.47
CA ARG A 162 9.85 -14.23 11.81
C ARG A 162 8.71 -13.23 11.82
N GLY A 163 7.67 -13.49 11.02
CA GLY A 163 6.45 -12.71 10.98
C GLY A 163 6.54 -11.41 10.18
N ILE A 164 7.62 -11.22 9.42
CA ILE A 164 7.75 -10.17 8.43
C ILE A 164 7.61 -10.79 7.05
N GLY A 165 6.46 -10.57 6.40
CA GLY A 165 6.23 -10.91 5.01
C GLY A 165 6.53 -9.72 4.08
N PRO A 166 6.34 -9.91 2.74
CA PRO A 166 6.66 -8.89 1.74
C PRO A 166 6.02 -7.52 2.03
N GLU A 167 4.71 -7.48 2.31
CA GLU A 167 3.99 -6.24 2.63
C GLU A 167 4.58 -5.51 3.84
N THR A 168 4.92 -6.26 4.91
CA THR A 168 5.51 -5.66 6.11
C THR A 168 6.95 -5.20 5.88
N ALA A 169 7.76 -5.97 5.15
CA ALA A 169 9.13 -5.60 4.80
C ALA A 169 9.16 -4.32 3.96
N ASP A 170 8.32 -4.24 2.93
CA ASP A 170 8.25 -3.09 2.04
C ASP A 170 7.64 -1.86 2.74
N SER A 171 6.68 -2.05 3.66
CA SER A 171 6.21 -0.97 4.54
C SER A 171 7.31 -0.42 5.44
N ILE A 172 8.17 -1.27 6.00
CA ILE A 172 9.34 -0.83 6.78
C ILE A 172 10.32 -0.05 5.90
N LEU A 173 10.59 -0.54 4.70
CA LEU A 173 11.52 0.12 3.77
C LEU A 173 10.98 1.48 3.31
N LEU A 174 9.72 1.55 2.89
CA LEU A 174 9.13 2.78 2.38
C LEU A 174 8.94 3.82 3.47
N TYR A 175 8.22 3.47 4.55
CA TYR A 175 7.74 4.43 5.52
C TYR A 175 8.75 4.76 6.62
N ALA A 176 9.52 3.77 7.10
CA ALA A 176 10.54 3.98 8.11
C ALA A 176 11.92 4.28 7.51
N GLY A 177 12.27 3.59 6.43
CA GLY A 177 13.57 3.67 5.76
C GLY A 177 13.66 4.76 4.70
N ARG A 178 12.52 5.27 4.21
CA ARG A 178 12.43 6.21 3.10
C ARG A 178 13.11 5.70 1.82
N HIS A 179 12.97 4.40 1.57
CA HIS A 179 13.44 3.77 0.34
C HIS A 179 12.31 3.68 -0.69
N PRO A 180 12.56 3.93 -1.98
CA PRO A 180 11.55 3.84 -3.02
C PRO A 180 11.24 2.37 -3.36
N VAL A 181 10.46 1.74 -2.50
CA VAL A 181 9.90 0.39 -2.65
C VAL A 181 8.39 0.48 -2.50
N PHE A 182 7.62 0.03 -3.48
CA PHE A 182 6.17 0.15 -3.43
C PHE A 182 5.54 -0.96 -2.56
N VAL A 183 4.53 -0.60 -1.77
CA VAL A 183 3.80 -1.54 -0.92
C VAL A 183 2.56 -2.03 -1.66
N VAL A 184 2.39 -3.35 -1.76
CA VAL A 184 1.21 -3.99 -2.35
C VAL A 184 0.37 -4.61 -1.26
N ASP A 185 -0.68 -3.91 -0.85
CA ASP A 185 -1.67 -4.41 0.10
C ASP A 185 -2.93 -4.98 -0.59
N ALA A 186 -3.89 -5.41 0.20
CA ALA A 186 -5.17 -5.92 -0.32
C ALA A 186 -5.98 -4.85 -1.08
N TYR A 187 -5.82 -3.56 -0.76
CA TYR A 187 -6.49 -2.47 -1.49
C TYR A 187 -5.86 -2.25 -2.85
N THR A 188 -4.53 -2.20 -2.90
CA THR A 188 -3.76 -2.09 -4.14
C THR A 188 -4.13 -3.21 -5.11
N ARG A 189 -4.02 -4.46 -4.68
CA ARG A 189 -4.41 -5.62 -5.50
C ARG A 189 -5.83 -5.50 -6.03
N ARG A 190 -6.79 -5.24 -5.16
CA ARG A 190 -8.22 -5.18 -5.52
C ARG A 190 -8.53 -4.09 -6.53
N ILE A 191 -7.93 -2.90 -6.38
CA ILE A 191 -8.14 -1.80 -7.33
C ILE A 191 -7.56 -2.19 -8.69
N LEU A 192 -6.32 -2.67 -8.74
CA LEU A 192 -5.69 -3.05 -10.00
C LEU A 192 -6.45 -4.19 -10.72
N GLU A 193 -6.92 -5.22 -9.98
CA GLU A 193 -7.72 -6.32 -10.54
C GLU A 193 -9.09 -5.84 -11.07
N ARG A 194 -9.76 -4.95 -10.32
CA ARG A 194 -11.08 -4.43 -10.74
C ARG A 194 -10.99 -3.54 -11.97
N HIS A 195 -9.90 -2.85 -12.11
CA HIS A 195 -9.62 -1.98 -13.26
C HIS A 195 -8.93 -2.72 -14.42
N ALA A 196 -8.78 -4.04 -14.32
CA ALA A 196 -8.14 -4.90 -15.33
C ALA A 196 -6.69 -4.49 -15.68
N LEU A 197 -5.99 -3.79 -14.76
CA LEU A 197 -4.57 -3.49 -14.90
C LEU A 197 -3.69 -4.70 -14.61
N ILE A 198 -4.22 -5.65 -13.86
CA ILE A 198 -3.63 -6.97 -13.62
C ILE A 198 -4.70 -8.05 -13.72
N PRO A 199 -4.34 -9.30 -14.11
CA PRO A 199 -5.28 -10.41 -14.15
C PRO A 199 -5.70 -10.82 -12.73
N GLY A 200 -7.01 -11.08 -12.53
CA GLY A 200 -7.56 -11.43 -11.23
C GLY A 200 -6.96 -12.70 -10.64
N GLY A 201 -6.48 -12.63 -9.40
CA GLY A 201 -6.05 -13.75 -8.58
C GLY A 201 -4.82 -14.53 -9.06
N ARG A 202 -4.12 -14.08 -10.12
CA ARG A 202 -3.05 -14.84 -10.76
C ARG A 202 -1.64 -14.36 -10.40
N LEU A 203 -1.47 -13.07 -10.12
CA LEU A 203 -0.15 -12.51 -9.84
C LEU A 203 0.22 -12.60 -8.37
N GLY A 204 1.47 -12.91 -8.08
CA GLY A 204 2.07 -12.82 -6.76
C GLY A 204 2.33 -11.38 -6.32
N TYR A 205 2.80 -11.21 -5.10
CA TYR A 205 3.14 -9.91 -4.53
C TYR A 205 4.22 -9.19 -5.36
N GLU A 206 5.31 -9.90 -5.67
CA GLU A 206 6.48 -9.34 -6.37
C GLU A 206 6.14 -8.91 -7.81
N GLU A 207 5.30 -9.67 -8.48
CA GLU A 207 4.85 -9.36 -9.84
C GLU A 207 4.02 -8.08 -9.86
N ILE A 208 3.08 -7.93 -8.92
CA ILE A 208 2.27 -6.70 -8.81
C ILE A 208 3.16 -5.49 -8.46
N ARG A 209 4.08 -5.67 -7.52
CA ARG A 209 5.03 -4.62 -7.14
C ARG A 209 5.84 -4.18 -8.35
N SER A 210 6.38 -5.14 -9.11
CA SER A 210 7.15 -4.86 -10.32
C SER A 210 6.33 -4.08 -11.36
N VAL A 211 5.08 -4.45 -11.61
CA VAL A 211 4.18 -3.70 -12.52
C VAL A 211 4.06 -2.24 -12.08
N ILE A 212 3.89 -1.97 -10.80
CA ILE A 212 3.74 -0.58 -10.31
C ILE A 212 5.07 0.17 -10.39
N GLU A 213 6.16 -0.43 -9.92
CA GLU A 213 7.49 0.19 -9.86
C GLU A 213 8.06 0.48 -11.26
N THR A 214 7.70 -0.31 -12.27
CA THR A 214 8.08 -0.05 -13.68
C THR A 214 7.19 0.99 -14.35
N SER A 215 6.00 1.24 -13.81
CA SER A 215 5.02 2.17 -14.36
C SER A 215 5.11 3.59 -13.79
N LEU A 216 5.84 3.79 -12.71
CA LEU A 216 5.96 5.07 -12.01
C LEU A 216 7.42 5.47 -11.81
N PRO A 217 7.73 6.77 -11.74
CA PRO A 217 9.05 7.23 -11.32
C PRO A 217 9.43 6.63 -9.97
N ARG A 218 10.69 6.21 -9.83
CA ARG A 218 11.22 5.64 -8.59
C ARG A 218 11.46 6.74 -7.55
N ASP A 219 10.39 7.15 -6.89
CA ASP A 219 10.39 8.25 -5.92
C ASP A 219 9.69 7.82 -4.62
N THR A 220 10.34 8.07 -3.49
CA THR A 220 9.84 7.66 -2.17
C THR A 220 8.58 8.41 -1.76
N GLN A 221 8.51 9.71 -2.08
CA GLN A 221 7.37 10.54 -1.69
C GLN A 221 6.15 10.17 -2.54
N LEU A 222 6.34 9.97 -3.84
CA LEU A 222 5.30 9.50 -4.74
C LEU A 222 4.74 8.14 -4.28
N TYR A 223 5.61 7.18 -3.96
CA TYR A 223 5.16 5.85 -3.51
C TYR A 223 4.42 5.91 -2.17
N ASN A 224 4.92 6.70 -1.23
CA ASN A 224 4.26 6.92 0.07
C ASN A 224 2.87 7.51 -0.12
N GLU A 225 2.76 8.60 -0.87
CA GLU A 225 1.51 9.30 -1.09
C GLU A 225 0.52 8.46 -1.89
N PHE A 226 0.98 7.83 -2.98
CA PHE A 226 0.11 7.02 -3.83
C PHE A 226 -0.46 5.79 -3.10
N HIS A 227 0.36 5.10 -2.31
CA HIS A 227 -0.14 3.99 -1.50
C HIS A 227 -1.20 4.46 -0.49
N ALA A 228 -0.98 5.58 0.18
CA ALA A 228 -1.96 6.16 1.09
C ALA A 228 -3.28 6.51 0.41
N LEU A 229 -3.23 7.12 -0.77
CA LEU A 229 -4.39 7.43 -1.60
C LEU A 229 -5.15 6.16 -2.04
N ILE A 230 -4.44 5.11 -2.42
CA ILE A 230 -5.01 3.79 -2.76
C ILE A 230 -5.73 3.18 -1.55
N VAL A 231 -5.11 3.22 -0.37
CA VAL A 231 -5.72 2.73 0.88
C VAL A 231 -7.01 3.47 1.18
N ASP A 232 -7.03 4.79 1.06
CA ASP A 232 -8.22 5.59 1.31
C ASP A 232 -9.31 5.37 0.25
N ALA A 233 -8.95 5.28 -1.03
CA ALA A 233 -9.88 4.91 -2.09
C ALA A 233 -10.49 3.53 -1.85
N GLY A 234 -9.66 2.57 -1.42
CA GLY A 234 -10.08 1.22 -1.08
C GLY A 234 -11.04 1.14 0.11
N LYS A 235 -10.85 1.99 1.11
CA LYS A 235 -11.74 2.11 2.29
C LYS A 235 -13.04 2.83 1.95
N LYS A 236 -12.96 3.93 1.21
CA LYS A 236 -14.10 4.82 0.94
C LYS A 236 -14.99 4.27 -0.15
N TRP A 237 -14.45 3.91 -1.29
CA TRP A 237 -15.20 3.55 -2.50
C TRP A 237 -15.01 2.12 -2.96
N CYS A 238 -13.75 1.65 -3.12
CA CYS A 238 -13.47 0.32 -3.65
C CYS A 238 -13.58 -0.76 -2.56
N ARG A 239 -14.74 -0.83 -1.89
CA ARG A 239 -15.02 -1.78 -0.82
C ARG A 239 -15.03 -3.21 -1.34
N ASN A 240 -14.71 -4.19 -0.49
CA ASN A 240 -14.73 -5.60 -0.87
C ASN A 240 -16.14 -6.04 -1.28
N LYS A 241 -17.15 -5.77 -0.43
CA LYS A 241 -18.56 -5.94 -0.73
C LYS A 241 -19.19 -4.59 -1.05
N LYS A 242 -20.06 -4.52 -2.08
CA LYS A 242 -20.80 -3.32 -2.48
C LYS A 242 -19.86 -2.11 -2.74
N PRO A 243 -19.02 -2.16 -3.79
CA PRO A 243 -18.20 -1.02 -4.16
C PRO A 243 -19.07 0.16 -4.59
N ARG A 244 -18.60 1.38 -4.32
CA ARG A 244 -19.28 2.65 -4.65
C ARG A 244 -18.59 3.29 -5.84
N CYS A 245 -18.60 2.62 -6.99
CA CYS A 245 -17.86 3.05 -8.19
C CYS A 245 -18.37 4.38 -8.74
N GLU A 246 -19.67 4.67 -8.59
CA GLU A 246 -20.30 5.90 -9.08
C GLU A 246 -19.71 7.17 -8.43
N GLU A 247 -19.26 7.06 -7.20
CA GLU A 247 -18.67 8.16 -6.44
C GLU A 247 -17.13 8.16 -6.48
N CYS A 248 -16.53 7.14 -7.10
CA CYS A 248 -15.09 6.93 -7.08
C CYS A 248 -14.37 7.81 -8.09
N PRO A 249 -13.33 8.55 -7.71
CA PRO A 249 -12.51 9.33 -8.65
C PRO A 249 -11.89 8.49 -9.78
N LEU A 250 -11.75 7.18 -9.56
CA LEU A 250 -11.21 6.25 -10.56
C LEU A 250 -12.27 5.70 -11.51
N ARG A 251 -13.55 6.09 -11.37
CA ARG A 251 -14.63 5.62 -12.27
C ARG A 251 -14.32 5.79 -13.76
N PRO A 252 -13.76 6.93 -14.23
CA PRO A 252 -13.44 7.12 -15.65
C PRO A 252 -12.47 6.11 -16.25
N PHE A 253 -11.72 5.40 -15.39
CA PHE A 253 -10.73 4.42 -15.80
C PHE A 253 -11.22 2.97 -15.70
N LEU A 254 -12.51 2.75 -15.38
CA LEU A 254 -13.08 1.40 -15.38
C LEU A 254 -13.15 0.85 -16.81
N PRO A 255 -12.88 -0.44 -17.02
CA PRO A 255 -13.14 -1.10 -18.30
C PRO A 255 -14.61 -0.98 -18.69
N VAL A 256 -14.87 -0.70 -19.96
CA VAL A 256 -16.24 -0.46 -20.49
C VAL A 256 -17.22 -1.57 -20.12
N GLU A 257 -16.79 -2.84 -20.16
CA GLU A 257 -17.60 -4.00 -19.77
C GLU A 257 -18.04 -4.00 -18.29
N LYS A 258 -17.30 -3.34 -17.41
CA LYS A 258 -17.62 -3.24 -15.98
C LYS A 258 -18.39 -1.97 -15.64
N ALA A 259 -18.29 -0.94 -16.46
CA ALA A 259 -19.06 0.30 -16.29
C ALA A 259 -20.55 0.08 -16.56
N VAL A 260 -20.91 -0.88 -17.41
CA VAL A 260 -22.30 -1.22 -17.78
C VAL A 260 -23.03 -2.04 -16.69
N LEU A 261 -22.30 -2.65 -15.75
CA LEU A 261 -22.87 -3.46 -14.67
C LEU A 261 -23.22 -2.67 -13.40
N ALA A 262 -22.98 -1.36 -13.37
CA ALA A 262 -23.51 -0.49 -12.32
C ALA A 262 -25.01 -0.28 -12.56
N PRO A 263 -25.92 -0.59 -11.61
CA PRO A 263 -27.34 -0.37 -11.81
C PRO A 263 -27.58 1.12 -12.07
N GLU A 264 -28.20 1.43 -13.22
CA GLU A 264 -28.80 2.73 -13.47
C GLU A 264 -29.80 3.01 -12.34
N ILE A 265 -29.53 4.00 -11.52
CA ILE A 265 -30.53 4.53 -10.59
C ILE A 265 -31.53 5.27 -11.49
N SER A 266 -32.65 4.63 -11.81
CA SER A 266 -33.80 5.34 -12.37
C SER A 266 -34.12 6.53 -11.47
N PRO A 267 -34.27 7.75 -12.05
CA PRO A 267 -34.75 8.88 -11.26
C PRO A 267 -36.15 8.51 -10.75
N ALA A 268 -36.34 8.53 -9.44
CA ALA A 268 -37.64 8.42 -8.83
C ALA A 268 -38.50 9.58 -9.40
N VAL A 269 -39.50 9.21 -10.18
CA VAL A 269 -40.57 10.12 -10.58
C VAL A 269 -41.31 10.46 -9.29
N GLU A 270 -41.05 11.66 -8.76
CA GLU A 270 -41.93 12.26 -7.77
C GLU A 270 -43.31 12.46 -8.39
N ALA A 271 -44.26 11.60 -8.01
CA ALA A 271 -45.66 11.89 -8.17
C ALA A 271 -46.04 12.90 -7.08
N LEU A 272 -46.25 14.13 -7.45
CA LEU A 272 -46.93 15.13 -6.65
C LEU A 272 -48.46 14.84 -6.63
N PRO A 273 -49.15 15.22 -5.54
CA PRO A 273 -50.50 14.81 -5.17
C PRO A 273 -51.60 15.30 -6.06
#